data_ed60d094cee0f8681fccce955a25ec8e
#
_entry.id   ed60d094cee0f8681fccce955a25ec8e
#
_cell.length_a   1.000
_cell.length_b   1.000
_cell.length_c   1.000
_cell.angle_alpha   90.00
_cell.angle_beta   90.00
_cell.angle_gamma   90.00
#
_symmetry.space_group_name_H-M   'P 1'
#
loop_
_entity.id
_entity.type
_entity.pdbx_description
1 polymer ?
#
loop_
_entity_poly.entity_id
_entity_poly.type
_entity_poly.pdbx_seq_one_letter_code
_entity_poly.pdbx_strand_id
1 'polypeptide(L)'
;MPLRLCFRSAIVVLALSLATCGYIPRPVEGVPAGAPWEALPLRKWLAEDRAEPQALAFCAPPECSPGLAVSVVRLKGRDAQITHAVLRDPERLARALRSPAGRDKPVRTRISVEPLKDAPYPGFAISLAPADGRKAPAYGAALGRRSGESLDVVLVIGETEEAVQDTARRVAERELGS
;
A
#
# COMPACT_ATOMS: atom_id res chain seq x y z
N MET A 1 42.53 -22.69 -34.14
CA MET A 1 42.38 -21.82 -32.95
C MET A 1 41.11 -20.95 -32.94
N PRO A 2 39.93 -21.42 -33.31
CA PRO A 2 38.71 -20.61 -33.21
C PRO A 2 37.86 -20.85 -31.96
N LEU A 3 38.14 -21.91 -31.18
CA LEU A 3 37.26 -22.31 -30.06
C LEU A 3 37.29 -21.36 -28.86
N ARG A 4 38.34 -20.58 -28.67
CA ARG A 4 38.47 -19.65 -27.53
C ARG A 4 37.69 -18.33 -27.71
N LEU A 5 37.33 -17.96 -28.94
CA LEU A 5 36.59 -16.74 -29.22
C LEU A 5 35.07 -16.93 -28.95
N CYS A 6 34.51 -18.11 -29.27
CA CYS A 6 33.11 -18.43 -29.02
C CYS A 6 32.76 -18.49 -27.51
N PHE A 7 33.73 -18.96 -26.70
CA PHE A 7 33.48 -19.08 -25.25
C PHE A 7 33.43 -17.72 -24.54
N ARG A 8 34.23 -16.75 -25.01
CA ARG A 8 34.20 -15.39 -24.45
C ARG A 8 32.93 -14.64 -24.82
N SER A 9 32.41 -14.82 -26.03
CA SER A 9 31.15 -14.20 -26.46
C SER A 9 29.93 -14.78 -25.72
N ALA A 10 29.92 -16.08 -25.44
CA ALA A 10 28.85 -16.74 -24.69
C ALA A 10 28.77 -16.25 -23.23
N ILE A 11 29.91 -15.99 -22.59
CA ILE A 11 29.94 -15.48 -21.20
C ILE A 11 29.44 -14.03 -21.13
N VAL A 12 29.77 -13.19 -22.14
CA VAL A 12 29.26 -11.80 -22.17
C VAL A 12 27.76 -11.75 -22.40
N VAL A 13 27.21 -12.61 -23.26
CA VAL A 13 25.75 -12.71 -23.49
C VAL A 13 25.03 -13.23 -22.25
N LEU A 14 25.59 -14.19 -21.52
CA LEU A 14 25.04 -14.71 -20.28
C LEU A 14 25.07 -13.67 -19.15
N ALA A 15 26.12 -12.84 -19.10
CA ALA A 15 26.23 -11.75 -18.11
C ALA A 15 25.24 -10.62 -18.38
N LEU A 16 24.92 -10.34 -19.65
CA LEU A 16 23.88 -9.34 -20.02
C LEU A 16 22.47 -9.82 -19.79
N SER A 17 22.21 -11.12 -19.83
CA SER A 17 20.88 -11.67 -19.52
C SER A 17 20.58 -11.77 -18.02
N LEU A 18 21.58 -11.61 -17.16
CA LEU A 18 21.41 -11.50 -15.69
C LEU A 18 21.14 -10.06 -15.22
N ALA A 19 21.18 -9.07 -16.10
CA ALA A 19 20.64 -7.74 -15.85
C ALA A 19 19.11 -7.77 -15.92
N THR A 20 18.51 -8.75 -15.22
CA THR A 20 17.07 -8.83 -15.03
C THR A 20 16.60 -7.62 -14.27
N CYS A 21 15.66 -6.90 -14.84
CA CYS A 21 14.79 -5.87 -14.30
C CYS A 21 14.77 -5.85 -12.77
N GLY A 22 15.83 -5.35 -12.16
CA GLY A 22 15.83 -4.99 -10.76
C GLY A 22 14.85 -3.84 -10.63
N TYR A 23 13.65 -4.07 -10.08
CA TYR A 23 12.81 -2.97 -9.65
C TYR A 23 13.66 -2.06 -8.76
N ILE A 24 13.95 -0.86 -9.23
CA ILE A 24 14.60 0.16 -8.42
C ILE A 24 13.50 0.79 -7.59
N PRO A 25 13.50 0.61 -6.26
CA PRO A 25 12.50 1.24 -5.40
C PRO A 25 12.59 2.76 -5.59
N ARG A 26 11.48 3.40 -5.95
CA ARG A 26 11.41 4.85 -5.95
C ARG A 26 10.89 5.35 -4.60
N PRO A 27 11.35 6.51 -4.13
CA PRO A 27 10.80 7.11 -2.92
C PRO A 27 9.31 7.42 -3.12
N VAL A 28 8.54 7.34 -2.03
CA VAL A 28 7.16 7.80 -1.98
C VAL A 28 7.15 9.29 -1.66
N GLU A 29 6.49 10.08 -2.47
CA GLU A 29 6.36 11.52 -2.23
C GLU A 29 5.31 11.83 -1.16
N GLY A 30 5.53 12.89 -0.39
CA GLY A 30 4.59 13.34 0.64
C GLY A 30 4.71 12.64 2.00
N VAL A 31 5.61 11.67 2.16
CA VAL A 31 5.92 11.10 3.48
C VAL A 31 6.56 12.15 4.40
N PRO A 32 6.40 12.04 5.74
CA PRO A 32 7.03 12.95 6.68
C PRO A 32 8.53 13.12 6.46
N ALA A 33 8.99 14.36 6.36
CA ALA A 33 10.41 14.67 6.18
C ALA A 33 11.22 14.36 7.45
N GLY A 34 12.50 14.08 7.28
CA GLY A 34 13.45 13.90 8.39
C GLY A 34 13.47 12.50 9.01
N ALA A 35 12.64 11.58 8.55
CA ALA A 35 12.68 10.19 8.97
C ALA A 35 13.45 9.32 7.95
N PRO A 36 14.14 8.27 8.39
CA PRO A 36 14.90 7.37 7.50
C PRO A 36 13.96 6.39 6.79
N TRP A 37 13.17 6.88 5.84
CA TRP A 37 12.26 6.05 5.06
C TRP A 37 13.02 5.06 4.18
N GLU A 38 12.68 3.79 4.32
CA GLU A 38 13.19 2.75 3.47
C GLU A 38 12.21 2.43 2.34
N ALA A 39 12.70 2.44 1.10
CA ALA A 39 11.94 1.97 -0.04
C ALA A 39 12.11 0.45 -0.18
N LEU A 40 11.01 -0.29 -0.14
CA LEU A 40 11.03 -1.74 -0.22
C LEU A 40 10.88 -2.23 -1.66
N PRO A 41 11.62 -3.29 -2.04
CA PRO A 41 11.38 -3.98 -3.30
C PRO A 41 10.02 -4.70 -3.24
N LEU A 42 9.09 -4.30 -4.11
CA LEU A 42 7.70 -4.74 -4.12
C LEU A 42 7.47 -6.15 -4.67
N ARG A 43 8.44 -7.05 -4.59
CA ARG A 43 8.25 -8.42 -5.02
C ARG A 43 7.28 -9.14 -4.06
N LYS A 44 6.10 -9.51 -4.57
CA LYS A 44 5.18 -10.54 -4.03
C LYS A 44 4.31 -10.21 -2.82
N TRP A 45 4.28 -9.05 -2.23
CA TRP A 45 3.41 -8.84 -1.08
C TRP A 45 2.00 -8.31 -1.43
N LEU A 46 1.87 -7.69 -2.59
CA LEU A 46 0.55 -7.36 -3.12
C LEU A 46 0.04 -8.57 -3.89
N ALA A 47 -1.08 -9.06 -3.39
CA ALA A 47 -1.78 -10.20 -3.93
C ALA A 47 -1.79 -10.20 -5.46
N GLU A 48 -0.86 -10.95 -6.01
CA GLU A 48 -1.01 -11.71 -7.23
C GLU A 48 -1.89 -11.03 -8.28
N ASP A 49 -1.30 -10.36 -9.24
CA ASP A 49 -1.90 -9.91 -10.52
C ASP A 49 -3.08 -8.90 -10.45
N ARG A 50 -3.60 -8.55 -9.27
CA ARG A 50 -4.73 -7.62 -9.13
C ARG A 50 -4.33 -6.17 -8.98
N ALA A 51 -3.18 -5.91 -8.39
CA ALA A 51 -2.66 -4.57 -8.18
C ALA A 51 -1.26 -4.44 -8.75
N GLU A 52 -1.02 -3.38 -9.51
CA GLU A 52 0.29 -3.02 -10.00
C GLU A 52 0.97 -2.11 -8.96
N PRO A 53 2.02 -2.59 -8.26
CA PRO A 53 2.70 -1.78 -7.26
C PRO A 53 3.45 -0.64 -7.94
N GLN A 54 3.30 0.58 -7.43
CA GLN A 54 3.97 1.78 -7.92
C GLN A 54 5.11 2.20 -6.99
N ALA A 55 4.85 2.19 -5.68
CA ALA A 55 5.84 2.50 -4.67
C ALA A 55 5.46 1.91 -3.32
N LEU A 56 6.45 1.63 -2.48
CA LEU A 56 6.28 1.23 -1.09
C LEU A 56 7.40 1.84 -0.26
N ALA A 57 7.05 2.45 0.86
CA ALA A 57 8.00 2.95 1.84
C ALA A 57 7.52 2.60 3.25
N PHE A 58 8.45 2.34 4.14
CA PHE A 58 8.12 2.17 5.55
C PHE A 58 9.17 2.83 6.43
N CYS A 59 8.75 3.20 7.62
CA CYS A 59 9.64 3.61 8.68
C CYS A 59 9.10 3.08 10.00
N ALA A 60 9.90 2.28 10.69
CA ALA A 60 9.51 1.58 11.90
C ALA A 60 10.26 2.10 13.13
N PRO A 61 9.74 1.89 14.36
CA PRO A 61 10.52 2.13 15.58
C PRO A 61 11.80 1.28 15.62
N PRO A 62 12.88 1.78 16.22
CA PRO A 62 12.97 3.03 16.97
C PRO A 62 13.21 4.29 16.10
N GLU A 63 13.52 4.14 14.81
CA GLU A 63 13.89 5.24 13.92
C GLU A 63 12.73 6.20 13.68
N CYS A 64 11.51 5.66 13.67
CA CYS A 64 10.27 6.43 13.54
C CYS A 64 9.29 6.10 14.67
N SER A 65 8.74 7.14 15.27
CA SER A 65 7.66 7.03 16.23
C SER A 65 6.64 8.13 15.96
N PRO A 66 5.42 7.78 15.56
CA PRO A 66 4.89 6.44 15.31
C PRO A 66 5.43 5.79 14.04
N GLY A 67 5.45 4.45 14.01
CA GLY A 67 5.79 3.68 12.82
C GLY A 67 4.70 3.78 11.76
N LEU A 68 5.12 3.86 10.48
CA LEU A 68 4.24 3.99 9.32
C LEU A 68 4.73 3.14 8.15
N ALA A 69 3.78 2.58 7.40
CA ALA A 69 4.04 2.02 6.08
C ALA A 69 3.09 2.64 5.06
N VAL A 70 3.62 2.99 3.90
CA VAL A 70 2.91 3.66 2.82
C VAL A 70 3.09 2.88 1.54
N SER A 71 2.00 2.60 0.83
CA SER A 71 2.04 2.01 -0.50
C SER A 71 1.20 2.79 -1.49
N VAL A 72 1.70 2.84 -2.73
CA VAL A 72 0.98 3.38 -3.89
C VAL A 72 0.80 2.24 -4.87
N VAL A 73 -0.44 1.98 -5.25
CA VAL A 73 -0.81 0.87 -6.13
C VAL A 73 -1.73 1.34 -7.24
N ARG A 74 -1.64 0.70 -8.40
CA ARG A 74 -2.56 0.88 -9.52
C ARG A 74 -3.40 -0.37 -9.70
N LEU A 75 -4.71 -0.18 -9.70
CA LEU A 75 -5.71 -1.21 -10.01
C LEU A 75 -6.26 -0.97 -11.41
N LYS A 76 -6.66 -2.04 -12.10
CA LYS A 76 -7.25 -1.98 -13.45
C LYS A 76 -8.56 -2.74 -13.52
N GLY A 77 -9.38 -2.43 -14.52
CA GLY A 77 -10.59 -3.17 -14.85
C GLY A 77 -11.57 -3.31 -13.67
N ARG A 78 -12.00 -4.53 -13.39
CA ARG A 78 -13.00 -4.84 -12.36
C ARG A 78 -12.53 -4.48 -10.94
N ASP A 79 -11.27 -4.71 -10.61
CA ASP A 79 -10.74 -4.41 -9.28
C ASP A 79 -10.69 -2.91 -9.03
N ALA A 80 -10.36 -2.09 -10.05
CA ALA A 80 -10.46 -0.65 -9.98
C ALA A 80 -11.91 -0.17 -9.72
N GLN A 81 -12.90 -0.79 -10.38
CA GLN A 81 -14.31 -0.43 -10.19
C GLN A 81 -14.80 -0.77 -8.79
N ILE A 82 -14.50 -1.98 -8.30
CA ILE A 82 -14.92 -2.42 -6.97
C ILE A 82 -14.28 -1.57 -5.89
N THR A 83 -12.96 -1.34 -5.98
CA THR A 83 -12.22 -0.54 -4.99
C THR A 83 -12.69 0.91 -5.00
N HIS A 84 -12.91 1.50 -6.18
CA HIS A 84 -13.45 2.85 -6.28
C HIS A 84 -14.83 2.99 -5.61
N ALA A 85 -15.71 1.99 -5.76
CA ALA A 85 -17.00 1.98 -5.10
C ALA A 85 -16.86 1.94 -3.56
N VAL A 86 -15.89 1.16 -3.05
CA VAL A 86 -15.59 1.08 -1.61
C VAL A 86 -15.03 2.41 -1.08
N LEU A 87 -14.12 3.06 -1.81
CA LEU A 87 -13.55 4.35 -1.40
C LEU A 87 -14.62 5.45 -1.30
N ARG A 88 -15.67 5.39 -2.11
CA ARG A 88 -16.78 6.34 -2.08
C ARG A 88 -17.88 6.00 -1.06
N ASP A 89 -18.01 4.73 -0.71
CA ASP A 89 -19.00 4.24 0.25
C ASP A 89 -18.33 3.21 1.19
N PRO A 90 -17.54 3.71 2.15
CA PRO A 90 -16.80 2.83 3.07
C PRO A 90 -17.71 2.04 4.01
N GLU A 91 -18.99 2.37 4.14
CA GLU A 91 -19.93 1.57 4.91
C GLU A 91 -20.12 0.16 4.32
N ARG A 92 -19.94 0.01 3.00
CA ARG A 92 -19.92 -1.32 2.36
C ARG A 92 -18.78 -2.18 2.91
N LEU A 93 -17.60 -1.59 3.06
CA LEU A 93 -16.45 -2.28 3.65
C LEU A 93 -16.73 -2.61 5.11
N ALA A 94 -17.24 -1.65 5.89
CA ALA A 94 -17.59 -1.86 7.29
C ALA A 94 -18.59 -3.00 7.47
N ARG A 95 -19.61 -3.08 6.61
CA ARG A 95 -20.58 -4.19 6.61
C ARG A 95 -19.93 -5.53 6.26
N ALA A 96 -19.11 -5.56 5.22
CA ALA A 96 -18.42 -6.78 4.78
C ALA A 96 -17.48 -7.33 5.87
N LEU A 97 -16.76 -6.45 6.55
CA LEU A 97 -15.83 -6.83 7.62
C LEU A 97 -16.54 -7.26 8.92
N ARG A 98 -17.76 -6.78 9.16
CA ARG A 98 -18.60 -7.15 10.32
C ARG A 98 -19.42 -8.42 10.08
N SER A 99 -19.54 -8.87 8.84
CA SER A 99 -20.27 -10.11 8.53
C SER A 99 -19.56 -11.32 9.14
N PRO A 100 -20.22 -12.09 10.01
CA PRO A 100 -19.55 -13.19 10.71
C PRO A 100 -19.19 -14.30 9.71
N ALA A 101 -17.91 -14.54 9.56
CA ALA A 101 -17.43 -15.78 8.95
C ALA A 101 -17.62 -16.93 9.95
N GLY A 102 -18.85 -17.42 10.09
CA GLY A 102 -19.21 -18.49 11.02
C GLY A 102 -19.73 -18.02 12.37
N ARG A 103 -20.87 -18.58 12.78
CA ARG A 103 -21.64 -18.17 13.97
C ARG A 103 -20.96 -18.45 15.32
N ASP A 104 -19.83 -19.14 15.35
CA ASP A 104 -19.27 -19.71 16.59
C ASP A 104 -17.91 -19.13 17.01
N LYS A 105 -17.40 -18.08 16.34
CA LYS A 105 -16.13 -17.47 16.75
C LYS A 105 -16.36 -16.11 17.40
N PRO A 106 -15.88 -15.89 18.63
CA PRO A 106 -16.00 -14.58 19.27
C PRO A 106 -15.27 -13.53 18.42
N VAL A 107 -15.89 -12.37 18.27
CA VAL A 107 -15.28 -11.20 17.61
C VAL A 107 -14.05 -10.81 18.42
N ARG A 108 -12.86 -11.09 17.88
CA ARG A 108 -11.57 -10.79 18.54
C ARG A 108 -11.05 -9.39 18.24
N THR A 109 -11.65 -8.71 17.27
CA THR A 109 -11.21 -7.39 16.81
C THR A 109 -12.39 -6.49 16.57
N ARG A 110 -12.39 -5.30 17.16
CA ARG A 110 -13.35 -4.23 16.86
C ARG A 110 -12.82 -3.49 15.62
N ILE A 111 -13.65 -3.36 14.60
CA ILE A 111 -13.33 -2.69 13.35
C ILE A 111 -14.21 -1.46 13.22
N SER A 112 -13.62 -0.27 13.09
CA SER A 112 -14.30 0.96 12.67
C SER A 112 -13.82 1.36 11.30
N VAL A 113 -14.73 1.81 10.44
CA VAL A 113 -14.41 2.37 9.11
C VAL A 113 -15.22 3.65 8.95
N GLU A 114 -14.53 4.74 8.63
CA GLU A 114 -15.12 6.07 8.52
C GLU A 114 -14.63 6.75 7.23
N PRO A 115 -15.47 7.55 6.56
CA PRO A 115 -15.01 8.38 5.45
C PRO A 115 -13.88 9.31 5.91
N LEU A 116 -12.83 9.43 5.11
CA LEU A 116 -11.75 10.36 5.39
C LEU A 116 -12.20 11.78 4.98
N LYS A 117 -12.44 12.63 5.97
CA LYS A 117 -12.86 14.02 5.76
C LYS A 117 -11.69 14.88 5.28
N ASP A 118 -12.02 15.97 4.58
CA ASP A 118 -11.06 16.98 4.09
C ASP A 118 -9.89 16.36 3.30
N ALA A 119 -10.17 15.27 2.59
CA ALA A 119 -9.20 14.59 1.75
C ALA A 119 -9.32 15.02 0.29
N PRO A 120 -8.20 15.09 -0.48
CA PRO A 120 -8.21 15.53 -1.87
C PRO A 120 -8.94 14.54 -2.81
N TYR A 121 -9.11 13.29 -2.37
CA TYR A 121 -9.75 12.21 -3.13
C TYR A 121 -10.66 11.38 -2.22
N PRO A 122 -11.63 10.63 -2.79
CA PRO A 122 -12.45 9.70 -2.03
C PRO A 122 -11.62 8.68 -1.28
N GLY A 123 -12.01 8.41 -0.03
CA GLY A 123 -11.29 7.47 0.80
C GLY A 123 -11.88 7.27 2.18
N PHE A 124 -11.22 6.44 2.96
CA PHE A 124 -11.64 6.09 4.31
C PHE A 124 -10.46 5.89 5.25
N ALA A 125 -10.73 6.04 6.54
CA ALA A 125 -9.88 5.59 7.62
C ALA A 125 -10.47 4.32 8.25
N ILE A 126 -9.61 3.43 8.74
CA ILE A 126 -9.97 2.19 9.44
C ILE A 126 -9.18 2.10 10.74
N SER A 127 -9.84 1.67 11.80
CA SER A 127 -9.18 1.28 13.04
C SER A 127 -9.49 -0.18 13.38
N LEU A 128 -8.48 -0.89 13.85
CA LEU A 128 -8.50 -2.28 14.25
C LEU A 128 -8.06 -2.39 15.71
N ALA A 129 -9.01 -2.47 16.61
CA ALA A 129 -8.73 -2.59 18.05
C ALA A 129 -9.01 -4.01 18.54
N PRO A 130 -8.04 -4.71 19.16
CA PRO A 130 -8.29 -5.99 19.80
C PRO A 130 -9.38 -5.87 20.86
N ALA A 131 -10.31 -6.82 20.88
CA ALA A 131 -11.44 -6.78 21.80
C ALA A 131 -11.03 -6.95 23.27
N ASP A 132 -9.88 -7.60 23.51
CA ASP A 132 -9.34 -7.85 24.84
C ASP A 132 -8.48 -6.68 25.39
N GLY A 133 -8.25 -5.65 24.59
CA GLY A 133 -7.46 -4.47 24.96
C GLY A 133 -5.97 -4.72 25.28
N ARG A 134 -5.46 -5.95 25.03
CA ARG A 134 -4.09 -6.32 25.38
C ARG A 134 -3.04 -5.80 24.42
N LYS A 135 -3.44 -5.44 23.21
CA LYS A 135 -2.56 -4.89 22.17
C LYS A 135 -3.04 -3.50 21.78
N ALA A 136 -2.13 -2.66 21.38
CA ALA A 136 -2.45 -1.37 20.80
C ALA A 136 -3.30 -1.54 19.54
N PRO A 137 -4.22 -0.61 19.26
CA PRO A 137 -4.95 -0.58 18.00
C PRO A 137 -3.99 -0.32 16.83
N ALA A 138 -4.35 -0.81 15.65
CA ALA A 138 -3.71 -0.47 14.39
C ALA A 138 -4.65 0.41 13.58
N TYR A 139 -4.07 1.34 12.82
CA TYR A 139 -4.80 2.30 12.00
C TYR A 139 -4.41 2.17 10.54
N GLY A 140 -5.36 2.45 9.67
CA GLY A 140 -5.13 2.47 8.23
C GLY A 140 -5.94 3.57 7.56
N ALA A 141 -5.48 4.03 6.41
CA ALA A 141 -6.23 4.92 5.54
C ALA A 141 -6.01 4.54 4.07
N ALA A 142 -7.02 4.76 3.26
CA ALA A 142 -6.98 4.55 1.83
C ALA A 142 -7.59 5.74 1.12
N LEU A 143 -6.90 6.28 0.10
CA LEU A 143 -7.38 7.33 -0.79
C LEU A 143 -7.13 6.92 -2.23
N GLY A 144 -8.04 7.23 -3.15
CA GLY A 144 -7.86 6.82 -4.53
C GLY A 144 -8.40 7.79 -5.55
N ARG A 145 -7.66 7.95 -6.65
CA ARG A 145 -8.01 8.75 -7.82
C ARG A 145 -8.21 7.85 -9.04
N ARG A 146 -9.36 7.99 -9.67
CA ARG A 146 -9.63 7.30 -10.92
C ARG A 146 -8.99 8.03 -12.10
N SER A 147 -8.32 7.28 -12.98
CA SER A 147 -7.76 7.75 -14.23
C SER A 147 -8.17 6.80 -15.35
N GLY A 148 -9.20 7.16 -16.12
CA GLY A 148 -9.79 6.29 -17.15
C GLY A 148 -10.31 4.97 -16.54
N GLU A 149 -9.77 3.84 -17.01
CA GLU A 149 -10.11 2.50 -16.53
C GLU A 149 -9.28 2.04 -15.34
N SER A 150 -8.30 2.83 -14.92
CA SER A 150 -7.43 2.56 -13.79
C SER A 150 -7.85 3.35 -12.56
N LEU A 151 -7.42 2.87 -11.40
CA LEU A 151 -7.55 3.52 -10.12
C LEU A 151 -6.19 3.49 -9.42
N ASP A 152 -5.62 4.66 -9.18
CA ASP A 152 -4.44 4.79 -8.34
C ASP A 152 -4.87 4.96 -6.89
N VAL A 153 -4.27 4.19 -5.99
CA VAL A 153 -4.64 4.14 -4.57
C VAL A 153 -3.41 4.32 -3.70
N VAL A 154 -3.51 5.22 -2.75
CA VAL A 154 -2.56 5.36 -1.63
C VAL A 154 -3.14 4.61 -0.44
N LEU A 155 -2.34 3.74 0.15
CA LEU A 155 -2.64 3.00 1.37
C LEU A 155 -1.60 3.36 2.42
N VAL A 156 -2.06 3.73 3.61
CA VAL A 156 -1.19 3.99 4.77
C VAL A 156 -1.65 3.16 5.94
N ILE A 157 -0.73 2.53 6.64
CA ILE A 157 -0.97 1.83 7.89
C ILE A 157 0.03 2.31 8.95
N GLY A 158 -0.37 2.31 10.21
CA GLY A 158 0.50 2.77 11.29
C GLY A 158 -0.09 2.64 12.67
N GLU A 159 0.64 3.18 13.64
CA GLU A 159 0.38 3.04 15.07
C GLU A 159 -0.57 4.10 15.65
N THR A 160 -0.71 5.25 14.97
CA THR A 160 -1.59 6.33 15.41
C THR A 160 -2.49 6.79 14.28
N GLU A 161 -3.73 7.14 14.65
CA GLU A 161 -4.74 7.58 13.69
C GLU A 161 -4.35 8.86 12.98
N GLU A 162 -3.90 9.85 13.74
CA GLU A 162 -3.49 11.16 13.23
C GLU A 162 -2.37 11.04 12.19
N ALA A 163 -1.28 10.35 12.54
CA ALA A 163 -0.14 10.18 11.63
C ALA A 163 -0.52 9.44 10.34
N VAL A 164 -1.40 8.44 10.45
CA VAL A 164 -1.91 7.68 9.29
C VAL A 164 -2.74 8.57 8.38
N GLN A 165 -3.70 9.30 8.93
CA GLN A 165 -4.59 10.15 8.14
C GLN A 165 -3.85 11.31 7.49
N ASP A 166 -2.97 12.00 8.23
CA ASP A 166 -2.19 13.12 7.70
C ASP A 166 -1.20 12.69 6.63
N THR A 167 -0.53 11.55 6.84
CA THR A 167 0.37 10.99 5.83
C THR A 167 -0.42 10.58 4.59
N ALA A 168 -1.58 9.94 4.75
CA ALA A 168 -2.41 9.55 3.62
C ALA A 168 -2.85 10.75 2.76
N ARG A 169 -3.25 11.87 3.38
CA ARG A 169 -3.63 13.09 2.65
C ARG A 169 -2.44 13.66 1.87
N ARG A 170 -1.30 13.86 2.53
CA ARG A 170 -0.10 14.43 1.89
C ARG A 170 0.43 13.57 0.75
N VAL A 171 0.49 12.24 0.96
CA VAL A 171 0.94 11.32 -0.09
C VAL A 171 -0.04 11.32 -1.25
N ALA A 172 -1.35 11.32 -0.99
CA ALA A 172 -2.35 11.37 -2.05
C ALA A 172 -2.28 12.65 -2.87
N GLU A 173 -2.04 13.81 -2.25
CA GLU A 173 -1.83 15.08 -2.96
C GLU A 173 -0.63 15.02 -3.91
N ARG A 174 0.46 14.38 -3.53
CA ARG A 174 1.69 14.29 -4.32
C ARG A 174 1.63 13.20 -5.37
N GLU A 175 1.25 12.00 -4.97
CA GLU A 175 1.31 10.81 -5.81
C GLU A 175 0.11 10.69 -6.77
N LEU A 176 -1.06 11.18 -6.37
CA LEU A 176 -2.26 11.13 -7.19
C LEU A 176 -2.57 12.46 -7.88
N GLY A 177 -1.91 13.56 -7.51
CA GLY A 177 -2.13 14.91 -8.05
C GLY A 177 -1.46 15.16 -9.41
N SER A 178 -0.46 14.36 -9.75
CA SER A 178 0.33 14.47 -11.01
C SER A 178 -0.42 13.96 -12.25
#